data_6ac919bd2ee8de4419602cc7f6a18e37
#
_entry.id   6ac919bd2ee8de4419602cc7f6a18e37
#
_cell.length_a   1.000
_cell.length_b   1.000
_cell.length_c   1.000
_cell.angle_alpha   90.00
_cell.angle_beta   90.00
_cell.angle_gamma   90.00
#
_symmetry.space_group_name_H-M   'P 1'
#
loop_
_entity.id
_entity.type
_entity.pdbx_description
1 polymer ?
#
loop_
_entity_poly.entity_id
_entity_poly.type
_entity_poly.pdbx_seq_one_letter_code
_entity_poly.pdbx_strand_id
1 'polypeptide(L)'
;MKTIDELLAEGVDGKRVFVRADLNVPLADGTITDDGRIRAVLPTVKALAEAGAKVVVASHLGRPKGAPDPAFSLLPAAERLGELLGAPVAFAQDTVGPAAHDAVNGLQPGQVAVVENLRFNAGETSKDDAERGEFADQLAALADVYVGDGFGAVHRKHASVYDLPAKLPHYAGYLIATEVGVLKKLTEDVKRPYTVILGGAKVSDKLAVIDELLGKADRLLIGGGMAYTFLKAKGYEVGISLLQEDQIPTVKEYMERAEKNGVELVLPVDVLVSTDFPDLKTKAPADFKTVEADAIPSDMEGLDIGPKTRELFASKIADAETVFWNGPVGVAEHPDYANGTAAIARALLNCDGFTVVGGGDSAAAVRNLGFDENAFGHISTGGGASLEYLEGKTLPGLAALEN
;
A
#
# COMPACT_ATOMS: atom_id res chain seq x y z
N MET A 1 -9.23 -17.69 8.59
CA MET A 1 -9.25 -17.37 7.14
C MET A 1 -8.77 -18.58 6.37
N LYS A 2 -9.61 -19.15 5.54
CA LYS A 2 -9.21 -20.22 4.63
C LYS A 2 -8.37 -19.66 3.48
N THR A 3 -7.37 -20.41 3.04
CA THR A 3 -6.45 -19.98 1.99
C THR A 3 -6.67 -20.70 0.68
N ILE A 4 -6.08 -20.16 -0.38
CA ILE A 4 -6.09 -20.79 -1.70
C ILE A 4 -5.49 -22.21 -1.69
N ASP A 5 -4.51 -22.49 -0.83
CA ASP A 5 -3.93 -23.84 -0.72
C ASP A 5 -4.97 -24.85 -0.22
N GLU A 6 -5.83 -24.46 0.71
CA GLU A 6 -6.95 -25.30 1.15
C GLU A 6 -7.94 -25.52 0.01
N LEU A 7 -8.25 -24.47 -0.75
CA LEU A 7 -9.15 -24.58 -1.91
C LEU A 7 -8.59 -25.53 -2.96
N LEU A 8 -7.31 -25.42 -3.28
CA LEU A 8 -6.65 -26.31 -4.24
C LEU A 8 -6.66 -27.78 -3.76
N ALA A 9 -6.49 -28.00 -2.46
CA ALA A 9 -6.58 -29.32 -1.86
C ALA A 9 -7.99 -29.91 -1.94
N GLU A 10 -9.03 -29.06 -1.83
CA GLU A 10 -10.43 -29.48 -1.98
C GLU A 10 -10.80 -29.78 -3.45
N GLY A 11 -10.06 -29.18 -4.40
CA GLY A 11 -10.27 -29.35 -5.83
C GLY A 11 -11.10 -28.25 -6.46
N VAL A 12 -10.63 -27.76 -7.61
CA VAL A 12 -11.28 -26.66 -8.36
C VAL A 12 -11.56 -27.01 -9.81
N ASP A 13 -11.26 -28.22 -10.27
CA ASP A 13 -11.44 -28.60 -11.66
C ASP A 13 -12.87 -28.37 -12.13
N GLY A 14 -13.02 -27.58 -13.19
CA GLY A 14 -14.32 -27.22 -13.75
C GLY A 14 -15.14 -26.23 -12.95
N LYS A 15 -14.69 -25.82 -11.77
CA LYS A 15 -15.39 -24.81 -10.95
C LYS A 15 -15.11 -23.41 -11.46
N ARG A 16 -16.15 -22.57 -11.42
CA ARG A 16 -16.01 -21.14 -11.70
C ARG A 16 -15.52 -20.44 -10.45
N VAL A 17 -14.29 -19.92 -10.50
CA VAL A 17 -13.66 -19.24 -9.36
C VAL A 17 -13.56 -17.75 -9.65
N PHE A 18 -14.24 -16.96 -8.84
CA PHE A 18 -14.17 -15.50 -8.90
C PHE A 18 -12.93 -15.03 -8.14
N VAL A 19 -12.01 -14.36 -8.82
CA VAL A 19 -10.83 -13.77 -8.19
C VAL A 19 -11.02 -12.26 -8.13
N ARG A 20 -11.21 -11.72 -6.92
CA ARG A 20 -11.22 -10.26 -6.71
C ARG A 20 -9.78 -9.78 -6.65
N ALA A 21 -9.29 -9.31 -7.76
CA ALA A 21 -7.94 -8.82 -7.94
C ALA A 21 -7.85 -7.31 -7.69
N ASP A 22 -6.64 -6.78 -7.63
CA ASP A 22 -6.34 -5.37 -7.76
C ASP A 22 -5.56 -5.15 -9.06
N LEU A 23 -6.26 -4.76 -10.11
CA LEU A 23 -5.70 -4.43 -11.43
C LEU A 23 -5.72 -2.92 -11.66
N ASN A 24 -5.79 -2.14 -10.58
CA ASN A 24 -5.81 -0.67 -10.64
C ASN A 24 -4.41 -0.13 -10.97
N VAL A 25 -3.97 -0.38 -12.19
CA VAL A 25 -2.67 0.02 -12.70
C VAL A 25 -2.69 1.47 -13.23
N PRO A 26 -1.57 2.20 -13.15
CA PRO A 26 -1.49 3.51 -13.75
C PRO A 26 -1.47 3.42 -15.28
N LEU A 27 -2.25 4.29 -15.92
CA LEU A 27 -2.36 4.40 -17.37
C LEU A 27 -1.93 5.79 -17.84
N ALA A 28 -1.20 5.84 -18.93
CA ALA A 28 -0.89 7.07 -19.67
C ALA A 28 -1.36 6.87 -21.11
N ASP A 29 -2.36 7.63 -21.54
CA ASP A 29 -2.96 7.54 -22.89
C ASP A 29 -3.38 6.09 -23.23
N GLY A 30 -3.99 5.39 -22.29
CA GLY A 30 -4.44 4.01 -22.47
C GLY A 30 -3.34 2.95 -22.39
N THR A 31 -2.10 3.34 -22.11
CA THR A 31 -0.96 2.44 -21.99
C THR A 31 -0.59 2.23 -20.51
N ILE A 32 -0.40 0.99 -20.10
CA ILE A 32 0.04 0.67 -18.73
C ILE A 32 1.49 1.13 -18.55
N THR A 33 1.72 1.97 -17.53
CA THR A 33 3.06 2.46 -17.19
C THR A 33 3.75 1.63 -16.11
N ASP A 34 2.98 0.87 -15.32
CA ASP A 34 3.49 -0.03 -14.29
C ASP A 34 2.51 -1.20 -14.15
N ASP A 35 2.98 -2.42 -14.40
CA ASP A 35 2.17 -3.64 -14.32
C ASP A 35 2.32 -4.40 -12.99
N GLY A 36 2.92 -3.80 -11.98
CA GLY A 36 3.25 -4.45 -10.71
C GLY A 36 2.05 -5.14 -10.04
N ARG A 37 0.88 -4.51 -10.08
CA ARG A 37 -0.35 -5.08 -9.49
C ARG A 37 -0.85 -6.31 -10.25
N ILE A 38 -0.70 -6.32 -11.56
CA ILE A 38 -1.05 -7.49 -12.38
C ILE A 38 -0.11 -8.65 -12.07
N ARG A 39 1.18 -8.37 -11.97
CA ARG A 39 2.18 -9.38 -11.58
C ARG A 39 1.92 -9.94 -10.18
N ALA A 40 1.42 -9.10 -9.27
CA ALA A 40 1.15 -9.52 -7.89
C ALA A 40 0.00 -10.54 -7.79
N VAL A 41 -1.02 -10.47 -8.64
CA VAL A 41 -2.15 -11.41 -8.65
C VAL A 41 -1.88 -12.63 -9.54
N LEU A 42 -0.88 -12.57 -10.39
CA LEU A 42 -0.55 -13.64 -11.35
C LEU A 42 -0.40 -15.02 -10.72
N PRO A 43 0.33 -15.19 -9.58
CA PRO A 43 0.45 -16.51 -8.95
C PRO A 43 -0.89 -17.14 -8.59
N THR A 44 -1.83 -16.36 -8.08
CA THR A 44 -3.18 -16.84 -7.72
C THR A 44 -3.96 -17.29 -8.96
N VAL A 45 -4.00 -16.46 -10.00
CA VAL A 45 -4.71 -16.76 -11.25
C VAL A 45 -4.09 -17.99 -11.91
N LYS A 46 -2.77 -18.04 -11.98
CA LYS A 46 -2.04 -19.14 -12.60
C LYS A 46 -2.26 -20.46 -11.89
N ALA A 47 -2.19 -20.48 -10.56
CA ALA A 47 -2.41 -21.70 -9.77
C ALA A 47 -3.82 -22.25 -9.97
N LEU A 48 -4.83 -21.39 -9.98
CA LEU A 48 -6.22 -21.79 -10.20
C LEU A 48 -6.43 -22.33 -11.63
N ALA A 49 -5.90 -21.64 -12.63
CA ALA A 49 -6.01 -22.07 -14.01
C ALA A 49 -5.30 -23.41 -14.25
N GLU A 50 -4.10 -23.60 -13.74
CA GLU A 50 -3.34 -24.84 -13.83
C GLU A 50 -4.06 -26.02 -13.15
N ALA A 51 -4.84 -25.75 -12.10
CA ALA A 51 -5.65 -26.75 -11.42
C ALA A 51 -7.01 -27.04 -12.10
N GLY A 52 -7.26 -26.44 -13.26
CA GLY A 52 -8.45 -26.69 -14.06
C GLY A 52 -9.65 -25.80 -13.73
N ALA A 53 -9.49 -24.77 -12.92
CA ALA A 53 -10.58 -23.82 -12.64
C ALA A 53 -10.94 -23.01 -13.89
N LYS A 54 -12.19 -22.56 -13.94
CA LYS A 54 -12.65 -21.52 -14.86
C LYS A 54 -12.54 -20.20 -14.09
N VAL A 55 -11.52 -19.41 -14.40
CA VAL A 55 -11.16 -18.24 -13.57
C VAL A 55 -11.84 -16.99 -14.09
N VAL A 56 -12.59 -16.33 -13.22
CA VAL A 56 -13.27 -15.05 -13.49
C VAL A 56 -12.57 -13.96 -12.68
N VAL A 57 -11.81 -13.11 -13.34
CA VAL A 57 -11.06 -12.03 -12.68
C VAL A 57 -11.87 -10.75 -12.73
N ALA A 58 -12.00 -10.08 -11.59
CA ALA A 58 -12.68 -8.79 -11.47
C ALA A 58 -11.85 -7.82 -10.64
N SER A 59 -11.91 -6.55 -11.01
CA SER A 59 -11.19 -5.48 -10.34
C SER A 59 -11.87 -4.14 -10.56
N HIS A 60 -11.48 -3.17 -9.76
CA HIS A 60 -11.71 -1.76 -10.06
C HIS A 60 -10.50 -1.16 -10.78
N LEU A 61 -10.71 -0.05 -11.45
CA LEU A 61 -9.66 0.80 -12.01
C LEU A 61 -10.12 2.26 -11.92
N GLY A 62 -9.30 3.09 -11.27
CA GLY A 62 -9.61 4.50 -11.11
C GLY A 62 -10.89 4.76 -10.29
N ARG A 63 -11.47 5.92 -10.54
CA ARG A 63 -12.71 6.37 -9.85
C ARG A 63 -13.76 6.82 -10.86
N PRO A 64 -14.30 5.93 -11.68
CA PRO A 64 -15.45 6.25 -12.54
C PRO A 64 -16.68 6.54 -11.69
N LYS A 65 -17.64 7.28 -12.25
CA LYS A 65 -18.82 7.76 -11.53
C LYS A 65 -20.01 6.79 -11.61
N GLY A 66 -19.76 5.49 -11.46
CA GLY A 66 -20.81 4.46 -11.48
C GLY A 66 -21.39 4.17 -12.86
N ALA A 67 -20.70 4.55 -13.94
CA ALA A 67 -21.11 4.33 -15.31
C ALA A 67 -19.88 4.01 -16.18
N PRO A 68 -20.08 3.32 -17.31
CA PRO A 68 -18.98 3.01 -18.24
C PRO A 68 -18.28 4.28 -18.72
N ASP A 69 -16.95 4.21 -18.71
CA ASP A 69 -16.04 5.26 -19.18
C ASP A 69 -14.81 4.59 -19.80
N PRO A 70 -14.56 4.79 -21.12
CA PRO A 70 -13.44 4.14 -21.81
C PRO A 70 -12.07 4.40 -21.17
N ALA A 71 -11.89 5.56 -20.51
CA ALA A 71 -10.64 5.91 -19.83
C ALA A 71 -10.32 4.97 -18.66
N PHE A 72 -11.33 4.28 -18.12
CA PHE A 72 -11.20 3.37 -16.98
C PHE A 72 -11.51 1.92 -17.33
N SER A 73 -11.48 1.56 -18.62
CA SER A 73 -11.69 0.17 -19.03
C SER A 73 -10.55 -0.74 -18.55
N LEU A 74 -10.89 -1.94 -18.14
CA LEU A 74 -9.92 -2.98 -17.77
C LEU A 74 -9.33 -3.73 -18.97
N LEU A 75 -9.71 -3.38 -20.19
CA LEU A 75 -9.19 -4.08 -21.39
C LEU A 75 -7.65 -4.11 -21.44
N PRO A 76 -6.93 -2.99 -21.23
CA PRO A 76 -5.47 -3.03 -21.23
C PRO A 76 -4.89 -3.99 -20.16
N ALA A 77 -5.48 -4.01 -18.97
CA ALA A 77 -5.05 -4.92 -17.90
C ALA A 77 -5.34 -6.38 -18.24
N ALA A 78 -6.48 -6.66 -18.86
CA ALA A 78 -6.83 -8.03 -19.33
C ALA A 78 -5.84 -8.51 -20.39
N GLU A 79 -5.50 -7.68 -21.34
CA GLU A 79 -4.50 -7.99 -22.38
C GLU A 79 -3.13 -8.29 -21.77
N ARG A 80 -2.70 -7.46 -20.81
CA ARG A 80 -1.43 -7.66 -20.12
C ARG A 80 -1.42 -8.93 -19.27
N LEU A 81 -2.53 -9.25 -18.61
CA LEU A 81 -2.67 -10.50 -17.88
C LEU A 81 -2.50 -11.71 -18.81
N GLY A 82 -3.10 -11.66 -19.99
CA GLY A 82 -2.95 -12.72 -21.01
C GLY A 82 -1.50 -12.90 -21.46
N GLU A 83 -0.78 -11.80 -21.70
CA GLU A 83 0.64 -11.84 -22.04
C GLU A 83 1.47 -12.52 -20.95
N LEU A 84 1.22 -12.15 -19.69
CA LEU A 84 1.95 -12.71 -18.55
C LEU A 84 1.59 -14.18 -18.28
N LEU A 85 0.35 -14.59 -18.52
CA LEU A 85 -0.08 -15.98 -18.44
C LEU A 85 0.45 -16.83 -19.60
N GLY A 86 0.77 -16.20 -20.73
CA GLY A 86 1.12 -16.91 -21.96
C GLY A 86 -0.07 -17.65 -22.59
N ALA A 87 -1.29 -17.18 -22.32
CA ALA A 87 -2.52 -17.79 -22.81
C ALA A 87 -3.58 -16.71 -23.08
N PRO A 88 -4.54 -16.97 -23.98
CA PRO A 88 -5.62 -16.01 -24.23
C PRO A 88 -6.47 -15.77 -22.97
N VAL A 89 -6.85 -14.50 -22.74
CA VAL A 89 -7.77 -14.09 -21.70
C VAL A 89 -8.99 -13.50 -22.39
N ALA A 90 -10.17 -14.04 -22.11
CA ALA A 90 -11.42 -13.46 -22.60
C ALA A 90 -11.73 -12.19 -21.83
N PHE A 91 -12.24 -11.17 -22.53
CA PHE A 91 -12.64 -9.92 -21.91
C PHE A 91 -14.12 -9.65 -22.19
N ALA A 92 -14.89 -9.40 -21.12
CA ALA A 92 -16.29 -9.03 -21.23
C ALA A 92 -16.46 -7.51 -21.17
N GLN A 93 -17.25 -6.94 -22.08
CA GLN A 93 -17.49 -5.50 -22.16
C GLN A 93 -18.49 -4.98 -21.12
N ASP A 94 -19.05 -5.84 -20.28
CA ASP A 94 -19.83 -5.47 -19.11
C ASP A 94 -19.35 -6.25 -17.87
N THR A 95 -19.91 -5.93 -16.72
CA THR A 95 -19.47 -6.55 -15.44
C THR A 95 -20.37 -7.73 -15.06
N VAL A 96 -21.67 -7.59 -15.19
CA VAL A 96 -22.68 -8.59 -14.75
C VAL A 96 -23.79 -8.81 -15.76
N GLY A 97 -23.66 -8.24 -16.94
CA GLY A 97 -24.66 -8.33 -18.01
C GLY A 97 -24.45 -9.52 -18.93
N PRO A 98 -25.10 -9.50 -20.12
CA PRO A 98 -25.00 -10.60 -21.08
C PRO A 98 -23.58 -10.91 -21.54
N ALA A 99 -22.73 -9.88 -21.73
CA ALA A 99 -21.34 -10.10 -22.17
C ALA A 99 -20.53 -10.86 -21.11
N ALA A 100 -20.70 -10.51 -19.82
CA ALA A 100 -20.04 -11.22 -18.73
C ALA A 100 -20.51 -12.66 -18.64
N HIS A 101 -21.81 -12.92 -18.71
CA HIS A 101 -22.36 -14.28 -18.69
C HIS A 101 -21.87 -15.11 -19.87
N ASP A 102 -21.84 -14.53 -21.07
CA ASP A 102 -21.34 -15.24 -22.26
C ASP A 102 -19.86 -15.59 -22.14
N ALA A 103 -19.04 -14.65 -21.67
CA ALA A 103 -17.62 -14.88 -21.47
C ALA A 103 -17.36 -15.98 -20.43
N VAL A 104 -18.07 -15.96 -19.31
CA VAL A 104 -17.91 -16.94 -18.23
C VAL A 104 -18.42 -18.31 -18.66
N ASN A 105 -19.61 -18.36 -19.29
CA ASN A 105 -20.20 -19.62 -19.76
C ASN A 105 -19.39 -20.28 -20.89
N GLY A 106 -18.62 -19.49 -21.64
CA GLY A 106 -17.73 -19.98 -22.68
C GLY A 106 -16.40 -20.53 -22.19
N LEU A 107 -16.07 -20.36 -20.91
CA LEU A 107 -14.79 -20.86 -20.37
C LEU A 107 -14.74 -22.38 -20.32
N GLN A 108 -13.60 -22.92 -20.74
CA GLN A 108 -13.21 -24.29 -20.48
C GLN A 108 -12.31 -24.35 -19.23
N PRO A 109 -12.19 -25.55 -18.58
CA PRO A 109 -11.24 -25.70 -17.47
C PRO A 109 -9.86 -25.19 -17.83
N GLY A 110 -9.28 -24.36 -16.96
CA GLY A 110 -7.96 -23.74 -17.17
C GLY A 110 -7.97 -22.42 -17.91
N GLN A 111 -9.13 -21.96 -18.38
CA GLN A 111 -9.23 -20.68 -19.06
C GLN A 111 -9.61 -19.54 -18.10
N VAL A 112 -9.29 -18.31 -18.53
CA VAL A 112 -9.45 -17.08 -17.72
C VAL A 112 -10.27 -16.06 -18.50
N ALA A 113 -11.21 -15.41 -17.81
CA ALA A 113 -11.92 -14.26 -18.31
C ALA A 113 -11.77 -13.08 -17.33
N VAL A 114 -11.75 -11.86 -17.87
CA VAL A 114 -11.80 -10.63 -17.10
C VAL A 114 -13.12 -9.93 -17.42
N VAL A 115 -13.87 -9.54 -16.41
CA VAL A 115 -15.08 -8.72 -16.57
C VAL A 115 -14.72 -7.24 -16.46
N GLU A 116 -15.57 -6.37 -17.02
CA GLU A 116 -15.32 -4.93 -17.03
C GLU A 116 -15.37 -4.33 -15.61
N ASN A 117 -14.76 -3.16 -15.47
CA ASN A 117 -14.52 -2.43 -14.23
C ASN A 117 -15.74 -2.48 -13.28
N LEU A 118 -15.50 -3.04 -12.09
CA LEU A 118 -16.53 -3.15 -11.04
C LEU A 118 -17.17 -1.80 -10.72
N ARG A 119 -16.39 -0.71 -10.75
CA ARG A 119 -16.87 0.63 -10.42
C ARG A 119 -17.66 1.31 -11.53
N PHE A 120 -17.86 0.63 -12.66
CA PHE A 120 -18.88 1.07 -13.63
C PHE A 120 -20.30 0.82 -13.14
N ASN A 121 -20.44 0.14 -12.02
CA ASN A 121 -21.72 -0.23 -11.41
C ASN A 121 -21.87 0.50 -10.08
N ALA A 122 -22.92 1.29 -9.92
CA ALA A 122 -23.17 2.07 -8.71
C ALA A 122 -23.24 1.21 -7.44
N GLY A 123 -23.68 -0.03 -7.56
CA GLY A 123 -23.79 -0.96 -6.43
C GLY A 123 -22.45 -1.34 -5.81
N GLU A 124 -21.34 -1.28 -6.54
CA GLU A 124 -20.02 -1.66 -6.01
C GLU A 124 -19.61 -0.81 -4.82
N THR A 125 -19.78 0.51 -4.92
CA THR A 125 -19.34 1.47 -3.90
C THR A 125 -20.48 2.07 -3.10
N SER A 126 -21.69 1.60 -3.28
CA SER A 126 -22.88 2.14 -2.60
C SER A 126 -22.73 2.07 -1.08
N LYS A 127 -23.22 3.10 -0.40
CA LYS A 127 -23.33 3.11 1.06
C LYS A 127 -24.59 2.44 1.55
N ASP A 128 -25.54 2.17 0.66
CA ASP A 128 -26.76 1.41 0.95
C ASP A 128 -26.43 -0.08 0.91
N ASP A 129 -26.60 -0.75 2.05
CA ASP A 129 -26.31 -2.19 2.19
C ASP A 129 -27.17 -3.05 1.24
N ALA A 130 -28.44 -2.66 0.98
CA ALA A 130 -29.33 -3.39 0.08
C ALA A 130 -28.87 -3.28 -1.38
N GLU A 131 -28.53 -2.08 -1.83
CA GLU A 131 -28.03 -1.84 -3.20
C GLU A 131 -26.71 -2.57 -3.43
N ARG A 132 -25.81 -2.52 -2.45
CA ARG A 132 -24.55 -3.22 -2.53
C ARG A 132 -24.75 -4.74 -2.54
N GLY A 133 -25.68 -5.25 -1.74
CA GLY A 133 -26.06 -6.67 -1.69
C GLY A 133 -26.64 -7.18 -2.99
N GLU A 134 -27.48 -6.39 -3.66
CA GLU A 134 -28.02 -6.73 -4.98
C GLU A 134 -26.91 -6.87 -6.02
N PHE A 135 -25.98 -5.96 -6.05
CA PHE A 135 -24.84 -6.06 -6.97
C PHE A 135 -23.99 -7.30 -6.66
N ALA A 136 -23.77 -7.59 -5.38
CA ALA A 136 -23.04 -8.78 -4.98
C ALA A 136 -23.76 -10.07 -5.42
N ASP A 137 -25.10 -10.12 -5.39
CA ASP A 137 -25.88 -11.23 -5.94
C ASP A 137 -25.65 -11.42 -7.44
N GLN A 138 -25.57 -10.33 -8.19
CA GLN A 138 -25.26 -10.37 -9.62
C GLN A 138 -23.86 -10.89 -9.89
N LEU A 139 -22.87 -10.50 -9.06
CA LEU A 139 -21.51 -11.05 -9.15
C LEU A 139 -21.46 -12.53 -8.77
N ALA A 140 -22.21 -12.94 -7.73
CA ALA A 140 -22.27 -14.34 -7.29
C ALA A 140 -22.82 -15.29 -8.35
N ALA A 141 -23.69 -14.78 -9.24
CA ALA A 141 -24.23 -15.56 -10.35
C ALA A 141 -23.15 -16.00 -11.37
N LEU A 142 -21.98 -15.36 -11.34
CA LEU A 142 -20.86 -15.65 -12.26
C LEU A 142 -19.92 -16.74 -11.74
N ALA A 143 -20.08 -17.22 -10.51
CA ALA A 143 -19.07 -18.07 -9.91
C ALA A 143 -19.64 -19.04 -8.86
N ASP A 144 -18.86 -20.06 -8.56
CA ASP A 144 -19.16 -21.07 -7.55
C ASP A 144 -18.34 -20.85 -6.27
N VAL A 145 -17.18 -20.20 -6.38
CA VAL A 145 -16.23 -19.96 -5.29
C VAL A 145 -15.63 -18.56 -5.44
N TYR A 146 -15.35 -17.94 -4.31
CA TYR A 146 -14.70 -16.62 -4.23
C TYR A 146 -13.27 -16.73 -3.71
N VAL A 147 -12.34 -16.06 -4.35
CA VAL A 147 -10.98 -15.86 -3.88
C VAL A 147 -10.69 -14.36 -3.80
N GLY A 148 -10.43 -13.86 -2.59
CA GLY A 148 -10.02 -12.48 -2.38
C GLY A 148 -8.53 -12.33 -2.54
N ASP A 149 -8.10 -11.48 -3.48
CA ASP A 149 -6.67 -11.24 -3.73
C ASP A 149 -6.33 -9.78 -4.05
N GLY A 150 -7.27 -8.88 -3.83
CA GLY A 150 -7.08 -7.45 -4.01
C GLY A 150 -6.83 -6.72 -2.69
N PHE A 151 -5.66 -6.91 -2.09
CA PHE A 151 -5.37 -6.37 -0.76
C PHE A 151 -5.53 -4.84 -0.70
N GLY A 152 -5.21 -4.12 -1.77
CA GLY A 152 -5.38 -2.67 -1.84
C GLY A 152 -6.82 -2.16 -1.71
N ALA A 153 -7.82 -3.04 -1.77
CA ALA A 153 -9.24 -2.69 -1.67
C ALA A 153 -9.92 -3.20 -0.40
N VAL A 154 -9.25 -3.99 0.44
CA VAL A 154 -9.90 -4.64 1.60
C VAL A 154 -10.29 -3.68 2.73
N HIS A 155 -9.80 -2.45 2.70
CA HIS A 155 -10.15 -1.41 3.68
C HIS A 155 -11.45 -0.67 3.35
N ARG A 156 -12.07 -1.00 2.22
CA ARG A 156 -13.33 -0.39 1.77
C ARG A 156 -14.47 -1.42 1.82
N LYS A 157 -15.63 -0.97 2.29
CA LYS A 157 -16.85 -1.79 2.33
C LYS A 157 -17.55 -1.73 0.97
N HIS A 158 -16.92 -2.39 -0.03
CA HIS A 158 -17.45 -2.48 -1.38
C HIS A 158 -18.04 -3.86 -1.64
N ALA A 159 -19.00 -3.96 -2.57
CA ALA A 159 -19.75 -5.19 -2.82
C ALA A 159 -18.83 -6.38 -3.12
N SER A 160 -17.85 -6.22 -3.99
CA SER A 160 -16.97 -7.32 -4.43
C SER A 160 -15.97 -7.79 -3.37
N VAL A 161 -15.68 -6.98 -2.35
CA VAL A 161 -14.71 -7.35 -1.29
C VAL A 161 -15.38 -7.69 0.04
N TYR A 162 -16.57 -7.15 0.31
CA TYR A 162 -17.25 -7.31 1.59
C TYR A 162 -18.50 -8.17 1.51
N ASP A 163 -19.43 -7.84 0.59
CA ASP A 163 -20.71 -8.53 0.51
C ASP A 163 -20.63 -9.87 -0.24
N LEU A 164 -19.84 -9.93 -1.32
CA LEU A 164 -19.74 -11.12 -2.16
C LEU A 164 -19.16 -12.34 -1.42
N PRO A 165 -18.11 -12.23 -0.59
CA PRO A 165 -17.61 -13.39 0.15
C PRO A 165 -18.64 -14.10 0.99
N ALA A 166 -19.61 -13.37 1.58
CA ALA A 166 -20.67 -13.96 2.38
C ALA A 166 -21.65 -14.82 1.57
N LYS A 167 -21.65 -14.71 0.25
CA LYS A 167 -22.60 -15.37 -0.66
C LYS A 167 -22.02 -16.66 -1.30
N LEU A 168 -20.72 -16.88 -1.18
CA LEU A 168 -20.01 -17.99 -1.78
C LEU A 168 -19.01 -18.60 -0.78
N PRO A 169 -18.62 -19.87 -0.93
CA PRO A 169 -17.41 -20.34 -0.27
C PRO A 169 -16.25 -19.42 -0.62
N HIS A 170 -15.47 -19.00 0.37
CA HIS A 170 -14.50 -17.93 0.19
C HIS A 170 -13.15 -18.25 0.82
N TYR A 171 -12.10 -17.78 0.14
CA TYR A 171 -10.71 -18.08 0.44
C TYR A 171 -9.85 -16.85 0.18
N ALA A 172 -8.74 -16.75 0.88
CA ALA A 172 -7.71 -15.74 0.62
C ALA A 172 -6.75 -16.26 -0.47
N GLY A 173 -6.48 -15.43 -1.46
CA GLY A 173 -5.43 -15.70 -2.45
C GLY A 173 -4.03 -15.54 -1.84
N TYR A 174 -3.00 -15.85 -2.62
CA TYR A 174 -1.61 -15.78 -2.16
C TYR A 174 -1.20 -14.37 -1.73
N LEU A 175 -1.62 -13.34 -2.47
CA LEU A 175 -1.27 -11.96 -2.15
C LEU A 175 -1.84 -11.52 -0.80
N ILE A 176 -3.12 -11.75 -0.57
CA ILE A 176 -3.76 -11.41 0.72
C ILE A 176 -3.12 -12.22 1.86
N ALA A 177 -2.90 -13.52 1.68
CA ALA A 177 -2.27 -14.34 2.71
C ALA A 177 -0.88 -13.82 3.08
N THR A 178 -0.07 -13.43 2.09
CA THR A 178 1.26 -12.86 2.30
C THR A 178 1.18 -11.52 3.03
N GLU A 179 0.34 -10.60 2.56
CA GLU A 179 0.21 -9.26 3.17
C GLU A 179 -0.28 -9.36 4.62
N VAL A 180 -1.28 -10.18 4.88
CA VAL A 180 -1.80 -10.38 6.25
C VAL A 180 -0.73 -11.02 7.15
N GLY A 181 0.02 -11.99 6.64
CA GLY A 181 1.13 -12.59 7.38
C GLY A 181 2.21 -11.58 7.77
N VAL A 182 2.57 -10.70 6.85
CA VAL A 182 3.52 -9.60 7.12
C VAL A 182 2.98 -8.64 8.17
N LEU A 183 1.73 -8.21 8.03
CA LEU A 183 1.10 -7.26 8.96
C LEU A 183 0.97 -7.85 10.37
N LYS A 184 0.72 -9.15 10.49
CA LYS A 184 0.72 -9.83 11.79
C LYS A 184 2.11 -9.81 12.44
N LYS A 185 3.18 -9.97 11.67
CA LYS A 185 4.56 -9.85 12.19
C LYS A 185 4.88 -8.43 12.68
N LEU A 186 4.19 -7.42 12.17
CA LEU A 186 4.36 -6.03 12.58
C LEU A 186 3.47 -5.62 13.77
N THR A 187 2.49 -6.43 14.15
CA THR A 187 1.47 -6.06 15.15
C THR A 187 1.26 -7.09 16.26
N GLU A 188 1.62 -8.35 16.03
CA GLU A 188 1.42 -9.45 16.99
C GLU A 188 2.75 -10.14 17.26
N ASP A 189 3.10 -10.33 18.54
CA ASP A 189 4.33 -11.04 18.97
C ASP A 189 5.57 -10.53 18.20
N VAL A 190 5.70 -9.21 18.10
CA VAL A 190 6.76 -8.58 17.31
C VAL A 190 8.13 -8.89 17.90
N LYS A 191 9.04 -9.34 17.06
CA LYS A 191 10.44 -9.55 17.45
C LYS A 191 11.13 -8.21 17.68
N ARG A 192 11.71 -8.05 18.86
CA ARG A 192 12.28 -6.78 19.30
C ARG A 192 13.82 -6.79 19.25
N PRO A 193 14.48 -5.66 19.03
CA PRO A 193 13.91 -4.31 18.96
C PRO A 193 13.07 -4.07 17.68
N TYR A 194 11.96 -3.37 17.84
CA TYR A 194 11.07 -2.97 16.75
C TYR A 194 11.26 -1.50 16.44
N THR A 195 11.84 -1.21 15.28
CA THR A 195 12.08 0.15 14.80
C THR A 195 11.12 0.51 13.68
N VAL A 196 10.48 1.65 13.81
CA VAL A 196 9.56 2.19 12.79
C VAL A 196 10.11 3.52 12.30
N ILE A 197 10.16 3.70 10.98
CA ILE A 197 10.54 4.96 10.34
C ILE A 197 9.30 5.53 9.63
N LEU A 198 8.88 6.71 10.03
CA LEU A 198 7.77 7.41 9.40
C LEU A 198 8.26 8.72 8.78
N GLY A 199 7.94 8.90 7.52
CA GLY A 199 8.19 10.13 6.77
C GLY A 199 6.91 10.62 6.10
N GLY A 200 7.05 11.61 5.23
CA GLY A 200 5.94 12.23 4.54
C GLY A 200 5.82 13.71 4.89
N ALA A 201 4.93 14.42 4.18
CA ALA A 201 4.84 15.87 4.27
C ALA A 201 4.06 16.35 5.50
N LYS A 202 2.99 15.64 5.89
CA LYS A 202 2.04 16.10 6.91
C LYS A 202 1.89 15.10 8.04
N VAL A 203 2.05 15.57 9.28
CA VAL A 203 1.82 14.74 10.47
C VAL A 203 0.36 14.30 10.58
N SER A 204 -0.58 15.13 10.12
CA SER A 204 -2.01 14.80 10.14
C SER A 204 -2.36 13.53 9.39
N ASP A 205 -1.57 13.15 8.39
CA ASP A 205 -1.77 11.91 7.61
C ASP A 205 -1.29 10.66 8.38
N LYS A 206 -0.54 10.84 9.46
CA LYS A 206 0.09 9.75 10.22
C LYS A 206 -0.38 9.66 11.68
N LEU A 207 -1.31 10.52 12.10
CA LEU A 207 -1.71 10.59 13.52
C LEU A 207 -2.17 9.24 14.08
N ALA A 208 -3.05 8.56 13.36
CA ALA A 208 -3.61 7.29 13.83
C ALA A 208 -2.55 6.18 13.89
N VAL A 209 -1.63 6.14 12.92
CA VAL A 209 -0.56 5.14 12.94
C VAL A 209 0.46 5.43 14.04
N ILE A 210 0.80 6.69 14.29
CA ILE A 210 1.68 7.07 15.40
C ILE A 210 1.04 6.69 16.73
N ASP A 211 -0.23 7.01 16.91
CA ASP A 211 -0.99 6.70 18.11
C ASP A 211 -0.92 5.21 18.46
N GLU A 212 -1.15 4.34 17.49
CA GLU A 212 -1.10 2.89 17.67
C GLU A 212 0.33 2.38 17.92
N LEU A 213 1.32 2.90 17.18
CA LEU A 213 2.70 2.45 17.28
C LEU A 213 3.39 2.88 18.57
N LEU A 214 2.93 3.94 19.23
CA LEU A 214 3.44 4.35 20.54
C LEU A 214 3.21 3.28 21.63
N GLY A 215 2.30 2.35 21.39
CA GLY A 215 2.09 1.20 22.27
C GLY A 215 2.79 -0.08 21.79
N LYS A 216 3.44 -0.08 20.65
CA LYS A 216 3.98 -1.29 20.01
C LYS A 216 5.46 -1.22 19.65
N ALA A 217 5.94 -0.08 19.16
CA ALA A 217 7.33 0.08 18.73
C ALA A 217 8.26 0.34 19.91
N ASP A 218 9.53 -0.05 19.74
CA ASP A 218 10.60 0.32 20.66
C ASP A 218 11.25 1.64 20.27
N ARG A 219 11.35 1.89 18.97
CA ARG A 219 11.94 3.10 18.41
C ARG A 219 11.06 3.64 17.30
N LEU A 220 10.81 4.95 17.31
CA LEU A 220 10.03 5.65 16.30
C LEU A 220 10.86 6.80 15.74
N LEU A 221 11.30 6.68 14.50
CA LEU A 221 12.12 7.64 13.80
C LEU A 221 11.23 8.49 12.88
N ILE A 222 11.27 9.80 13.05
CA ILE A 222 10.41 10.73 12.33
C ILE A 222 11.27 11.57 11.37
N GLY A 223 10.89 11.56 10.09
CA GLY A 223 11.55 12.37 9.06
C GLY A 223 10.53 13.03 8.13
N GLY A 224 11.02 13.63 7.04
CA GLY A 224 10.19 14.34 6.09
C GLY A 224 9.61 15.63 6.64
N GLY A 225 8.67 16.23 5.90
CA GLY A 225 8.04 17.51 6.28
C GLY A 225 7.32 17.45 7.62
N MET A 226 6.79 16.29 8.00
CA MET A 226 6.11 16.12 9.28
C MET A 226 7.02 16.30 10.49
N ALA A 227 8.33 16.13 10.34
CA ALA A 227 9.29 16.27 11.43
C ALA A 227 9.35 17.70 11.98
N TYR A 228 9.06 18.71 11.17
CA TYR A 228 9.14 20.11 11.60
C TYR A 228 8.06 20.48 12.61
N THR A 229 6.90 19.85 12.57
CA THR A 229 5.89 20.01 13.62
C THR A 229 6.38 19.44 14.95
N PHE A 230 7.10 18.31 14.95
CA PHE A 230 7.75 17.76 16.14
C PHE A 230 8.87 18.67 16.66
N LEU A 231 9.71 19.19 15.77
CA LEU A 231 10.81 20.09 16.15
C LEU A 231 10.26 21.39 16.76
N LYS A 232 9.20 21.95 16.18
CA LYS A 232 8.53 23.14 16.75
C LYS A 232 7.94 22.85 18.12
N ALA A 233 7.30 21.68 18.27
CA ALA A 233 6.77 21.24 19.57
C ALA A 233 7.86 21.11 20.63
N LYS A 234 9.08 20.75 20.23
CA LYS A 234 10.25 20.66 21.09
C LYS A 234 10.80 22.04 21.48
N GLY A 235 10.35 23.10 20.81
CA GLY A 235 10.78 24.48 21.09
C GLY A 235 11.75 25.06 20.07
N TYR A 236 12.00 24.37 18.95
CA TYR A 236 12.89 24.86 17.91
C TYR A 236 12.15 25.75 16.92
N GLU A 237 12.84 26.73 16.36
CA GLU A 237 12.34 27.50 15.23
C GLU A 237 12.62 26.71 13.92
N VAL A 238 11.64 26.67 13.03
CA VAL A 238 11.72 25.85 11.82
C VAL A 238 11.70 26.66 10.51
N GLY A 239 11.87 27.99 10.63
CA GLY A 239 11.87 28.88 9.46
C GLY A 239 10.55 28.83 8.70
N ILE A 240 10.65 28.69 7.38
CA ILE A 240 9.48 28.56 6.50
C ILE A 240 9.17 27.09 6.17
N SER A 241 9.70 26.13 6.94
CA SER A 241 9.41 24.71 6.76
C SER A 241 7.93 24.41 6.88
N LEU A 242 7.48 23.30 6.26
CA LEU A 242 6.14 22.78 6.45
C LEU A 242 5.82 22.65 7.94
N LEU A 243 4.72 23.22 8.37
CA LEU A 243 4.33 23.25 9.78
C LEU A 243 2.82 23.17 9.92
N GLN A 244 2.35 22.24 10.73
CA GLN A 244 0.95 22.14 11.11
C GLN A 244 0.78 22.60 12.56
N GLU A 245 0.63 23.92 12.75
CA GLU A 245 0.53 24.52 14.08
C GLU A 245 -0.61 23.97 14.92
N ASP A 246 -1.73 23.64 14.29
CA ASP A 246 -2.90 23.02 14.93
C ASP A 246 -2.60 21.62 15.49
N GLN A 247 -1.55 20.96 15.02
CA GLN A 247 -1.15 19.63 15.47
C GLN A 247 -0.08 19.65 16.57
N ILE A 248 0.45 20.80 16.92
CA ILE A 248 1.50 20.91 17.96
C ILE A 248 1.04 20.30 19.30
N PRO A 249 -0.17 20.60 19.82
CA PRO A 249 -0.64 19.97 21.05
C PRO A 249 -0.69 18.44 20.98
N THR A 250 -1.15 17.89 19.88
CA THR A 250 -1.20 16.43 19.66
C THR A 250 0.19 15.81 19.63
N VAL A 251 1.11 16.47 18.94
CA VAL A 251 2.52 16.01 18.82
C VAL A 251 3.21 16.05 20.19
N LYS A 252 2.98 17.11 21.00
CA LYS A 252 3.51 17.18 22.37
C LYS A 252 3.01 16.01 23.21
N GLU A 253 1.74 15.67 23.11
CA GLU A 253 1.15 14.55 23.83
C GLU A 253 1.81 13.23 23.39
N TYR A 254 2.06 13.06 22.10
CA TYR A 254 2.77 11.89 21.59
C TYR A 254 4.21 11.78 22.12
N MET A 255 4.92 12.90 22.20
CA MET A 255 6.28 12.92 22.74
C MET A 255 6.30 12.53 24.23
N GLU A 256 5.34 13.01 25.01
CA GLU A 256 5.18 12.64 26.42
C GLU A 256 4.80 11.18 26.58
N ARG A 257 3.89 10.68 25.76
CA ARG A 257 3.48 9.27 25.77
C ARG A 257 4.60 8.33 25.37
N ALA A 258 5.41 8.71 24.39
CA ALA A 258 6.60 7.95 23.99
C ALA A 258 7.55 7.76 25.19
N GLU A 259 7.85 8.84 25.89
CA GLU A 259 8.70 8.80 27.09
C GLU A 259 8.10 7.91 28.18
N LYS A 260 6.81 8.06 28.46
CA LYS A 260 6.09 7.26 29.43
C LYS A 260 6.08 5.78 29.09
N ASN A 261 5.94 5.44 27.80
CA ASN A 261 5.88 4.06 27.34
C ASN A 261 7.26 3.43 27.09
N GLY A 262 8.34 4.20 27.28
CA GLY A 262 9.68 3.72 27.00
C GLY A 262 9.98 3.59 25.51
N VAL A 263 9.24 4.30 24.66
CA VAL A 263 9.50 4.36 23.21
C VAL A 263 10.50 5.47 22.93
N GLU A 264 11.59 5.13 22.24
CA GLU A 264 12.58 6.10 21.82
C GLU A 264 12.07 6.82 20.57
N LEU A 265 11.61 8.06 20.72
CA LEU A 265 11.17 8.90 19.61
C LEU A 265 12.36 9.72 19.15
N VAL A 266 12.84 9.45 17.92
CA VAL A 266 14.07 10.03 17.37
C VAL A 266 13.71 11.04 16.27
N LEU A 267 14.13 12.29 16.49
CA LEU A 267 13.93 13.38 15.55
C LEU A 267 15.24 13.71 14.83
N PRO A 268 15.17 14.37 13.66
CA PRO A 268 16.37 14.85 12.99
C PRO A 268 17.20 15.78 13.90
N VAL A 269 18.52 15.59 13.85
CA VAL A 269 19.49 16.45 14.58
C VAL A 269 20.14 17.47 13.65
N ASP A 270 20.11 17.23 12.35
CA ASP A 270 20.51 18.17 11.31
C ASP A 270 19.62 18.00 10.07
N VAL A 271 19.54 19.03 9.26
CA VAL A 271 18.68 19.07 8.07
C VAL A 271 19.35 19.85 6.94
N LEU A 272 18.97 19.50 5.71
CA LEU A 272 19.30 20.29 4.52
C LEU A 272 18.24 21.36 4.34
N VAL A 273 18.66 22.61 4.21
CA VAL A 273 17.75 23.77 4.11
C VAL A 273 18.04 24.61 2.87
N SER A 274 17.00 25.23 2.33
CA SER A 274 17.10 26.17 1.21
C SER A 274 16.04 27.25 1.34
N THR A 275 16.25 28.38 0.66
CA THR A 275 15.25 29.45 0.57
C THR A 275 14.11 29.09 -0.38
N ASP A 276 14.34 28.18 -1.31
CA ASP A 276 13.39 27.83 -2.36
C ASP A 276 13.12 26.31 -2.40
N PHE A 277 11.86 25.97 -2.68
CA PHE A 277 11.50 24.59 -2.94
C PHE A 277 12.09 24.15 -4.30
N PRO A 278 12.63 22.92 -4.43
CA PRO A 278 13.28 22.49 -5.67
C PRO A 278 12.31 22.36 -6.84
N ASP A 279 12.82 22.58 -8.05
CA ASP A 279 12.08 22.31 -9.28
C ASP A 279 12.13 20.80 -9.56
N LEU A 280 10.99 20.13 -9.38
CA LEU A 280 10.88 18.68 -9.57
C LEU A 280 10.77 18.28 -11.05
N LYS A 281 10.50 19.22 -11.94
CA LYS A 281 10.40 18.94 -13.39
C LYS A 281 11.78 18.95 -14.05
N THR A 282 12.50 20.05 -13.88
CA THR A 282 13.84 20.22 -14.48
C THR A 282 14.92 19.54 -13.65
N LYS A 283 14.66 19.36 -12.34
CA LYS A 283 15.64 18.86 -11.38
C LYS A 283 16.94 19.67 -11.39
N ALA A 284 16.81 20.98 -11.62
CA ALA A 284 17.94 21.91 -11.58
C ALA A 284 18.66 21.80 -10.24
N PRO A 285 20.01 21.94 -10.22
CA PRO A 285 20.77 21.88 -8.97
C PRO A 285 20.21 22.86 -7.93
N ALA A 286 20.04 22.38 -6.69
CA ALA A 286 19.53 23.16 -5.59
C ALA A 286 20.66 23.89 -4.86
N ASP A 287 20.39 25.10 -4.39
CA ASP A 287 21.26 25.86 -3.51
C ASP A 287 20.85 25.58 -2.08
N PHE A 288 21.49 24.62 -1.43
CA PHE A 288 21.15 24.21 -0.08
C PHE A 288 22.38 24.23 0.82
N LYS A 289 22.12 24.26 2.13
CA LYS A 289 23.15 24.06 3.14
C LYS A 289 22.66 23.13 4.24
N THR A 290 23.57 22.53 4.96
CA THR A 290 23.27 21.70 6.12
C THR A 290 23.35 22.55 7.39
N VAL A 291 22.33 22.47 8.23
CA VAL A 291 22.27 23.15 9.51
C VAL A 291 21.83 22.19 10.61
N GLU A 292 22.17 22.51 11.87
CA GLU A 292 21.61 21.82 13.02
C GLU A 292 20.08 22.03 13.07
N ALA A 293 19.34 21.05 13.58
CA ALA A 293 17.89 21.12 13.61
C ALA A 293 17.33 22.28 14.45
N ASP A 294 18.12 22.79 15.41
CA ASP A 294 17.77 23.94 16.24
C ASP A 294 18.26 25.28 15.66
N ALA A 295 18.83 25.26 14.46
CA ALA A 295 19.45 26.44 13.84
C ALA A 295 18.96 26.68 12.41
N ILE A 296 17.71 26.34 12.12
CA ILE A 296 17.10 26.61 10.80
C ILE A 296 16.90 28.12 10.62
N PRO A 297 17.47 28.74 9.58
CA PRO A 297 17.29 30.17 9.32
C PRO A 297 15.80 30.49 9.07
N SER A 298 15.40 31.71 9.48
CA SER A 298 14.01 32.16 9.41
C SER A 298 13.43 32.21 7.99
N ASP A 299 14.29 32.34 6.98
CA ASP A 299 13.93 32.43 5.55
C ASP A 299 14.13 31.13 4.78
N MET A 300 14.43 30.04 5.48
CA MET A 300 14.70 28.74 4.86
C MET A 300 13.76 27.64 5.34
N GLU A 301 13.61 26.63 4.50
CA GLU A 301 12.84 25.42 4.81
C GLU A 301 13.72 24.18 4.78
N GLY A 302 13.41 23.22 5.63
CA GLY A 302 14.04 21.92 5.61
C GLY A 302 13.47 21.04 4.51
N LEU A 303 14.35 20.35 3.76
CA LEU A 303 13.99 19.57 2.58
C LEU A 303 14.50 18.13 2.60
N ASP A 304 15.41 17.81 3.52
CA ASP A 304 15.90 16.45 3.76
C ASP A 304 16.57 16.37 5.13
N ILE A 305 16.71 15.17 5.65
CA ILE A 305 17.55 14.93 6.83
C ILE A 305 19.02 15.09 6.47
N GLY A 306 19.81 15.58 7.42
CA GLY A 306 21.22 15.81 7.23
C GLY A 306 22.10 14.58 7.47
N PRO A 307 23.42 14.71 7.26
CA PRO A 307 24.38 13.61 7.39
C PRO A 307 24.40 12.97 8.78
N LYS A 308 24.35 13.77 9.84
CA LYS A 308 24.32 13.26 11.22
C LYS A 308 23.05 12.48 11.50
N THR A 309 21.92 12.94 10.99
CA THR A 309 20.64 12.26 11.13
C THR A 309 20.63 10.92 10.39
N ARG A 310 21.21 10.88 9.19
CA ARG A 310 21.37 9.63 8.42
C ARG A 310 22.12 8.56 9.23
N GLU A 311 23.22 8.94 9.86
CA GLU A 311 24.01 8.04 10.71
C GLU A 311 23.22 7.63 11.97
N LEU A 312 22.57 8.58 12.62
CA LEU A 312 21.74 8.32 13.79
C LEU A 312 20.61 7.33 13.47
N PHE A 313 19.85 7.57 12.41
CA PHE A 313 18.77 6.69 12.00
C PHE A 313 19.28 5.29 11.61
N ALA A 314 20.38 5.23 10.87
CA ALA A 314 21.02 3.95 10.53
C ALA A 314 21.42 3.15 11.78
N SER A 315 21.93 3.81 12.82
CA SER A 315 22.30 3.14 14.07
C SER A 315 21.08 2.57 14.81
N LYS A 316 19.92 3.22 14.69
CA LYS A 316 18.67 2.75 15.31
C LYS A 316 17.98 1.65 14.51
N ILE A 317 18.39 1.43 13.28
CA ILE A 317 17.89 0.37 12.41
C ILE A 317 18.79 -0.86 12.49
N ALA A 318 20.10 -0.68 12.64
CA ALA A 318 21.11 -1.72 12.46
C ALA A 318 20.89 -2.98 13.32
N ASP A 319 20.48 -2.83 14.57
CA ASP A 319 20.26 -3.94 15.52
C ASP A 319 18.79 -4.33 15.70
N ALA A 320 17.90 -3.77 14.88
CA ALA A 320 16.48 -4.10 14.96
C ALA A 320 16.21 -5.53 14.46
N GLU A 321 15.31 -6.22 15.13
CA GLU A 321 14.80 -7.52 14.67
C GLU A 321 13.60 -7.37 13.74
N THR A 322 12.88 -6.24 13.85
CA THR A 322 11.74 -5.90 13.00
C THR A 322 11.82 -4.42 12.64
N VAL A 323 11.64 -4.12 11.35
CA VAL A 323 11.65 -2.75 10.84
C VAL A 323 10.46 -2.52 9.93
N PHE A 324 9.73 -1.43 10.17
CA PHE A 324 8.72 -0.92 9.25
C PHE A 324 9.06 0.50 8.84
N TRP A 325 9.09 0.74 7.54
CA TRP A 325 9.35 2.06 6.96
C TRP A 325 8.19 2.50 6.08
N ASN A 326 7.65 3.69 6.34
CA ASN A 326 6.59 4.31 5.53
C ASN A 326 6.86 5.80 5.34
N GLY A 327 7.08 6.20 4.11
CA GLY A 327 7.24 7.59 3.70
C GLY A 327 8.68 8.06 3.56
N PRO A 328 8.97 8.87 2.53
CA PRO A 328 10.31 9.45 2.35
C PRO A 328 10.63 10.45 3.46
N VAL A 329 11.92 10.60 3.77
CA VAL A 329 12.40 11.48 4.84
C VAL A 329 12.93 12.81 4.32
N GLY A 330 12.74 13.07 3.04
CA GLY A 330 13.07 14.31 2.35
C GLY A 330 12.33 14.37 1.02
N VAL A 331 12.61 15.42 0.23
CA VAL A 331 12.04 15.58 -1.12
C VAL A 331 12.80 14.67 -2.09
N ALA A 332 12.54 13.38 -1.98
CA ALA A 332 13.31 12.33 -2.65
C ALA A 332 13.16 12.32 -4.18
N GLU A 333 12.20 13.04 -4.71
CA GLU A 333 12.01 13.24 -6.16
C GLU A 333 13.12 14.10 -6.77
N HIS A 334 13.84 14.87 -5.94
CA HIS A 334 14.98 15.67 -6.37
C HIS A 334 16.30 15.03 -5.90
N PRO A 335 17.30 14.86 -6.79
CA PRO A 335 18.56 14.18 -6.45
C PRO A 335 19.29 14.76 -5.24
N ASP A 336 19.25 16.09 -5.06
CA ASP A 336 19.96 16.76 -3.95
C ASP A 336 19.31 16.49 -2.58
N TYR A 337 18.03 16.10 -2.57
CA TYR A 337 17.26 15.83 -1.35
C TYR A 337 16.84 14.37 -1.22
N ALA A 338 17.45 13.48 -1.99
CA ALA A 338 17.18 12.03 -1.98
C ALA A 338 18.14 11.24 -1.08
N ASN A 339 19.23 11.84 -0.61
CA ASN A 339 20.26 11.14 0.14
C ASN A 339 19.78 10.59 1.48
N GLY A 340 18.87 11.29 2.16
CA GLY A 340 18.27 10.82 3.41
C GLY A 340 17.44 9.56 3.20
N THR A 341 16.56 9.58 2.21
CA THR A 341 15.72 8.43 1.86
C THR A 341 16.56 7.25 1.39
N ALA A 342 17.60 7.50 0.58
CA ALA A 342 18.55 6.47 0.17
C ALA A 342 19.29 5.85 1.37
N ALA A 343 19.65 6.65 2.36
CA ALA A 343 20.30 6.17 3.58
C ALA A 343 19.38 5.24 4.39
N ILE A 344 18.08 5.54 4.47
CA ILE A 344 17.10 4.67 5.10
C ILE A 344 17.03 3.32 4.36
N ALA A 345 16.92 3.35 3.04
CA ALA A 345 16.89 2.13 2.24
C ALA A 345 18.14 1.27 2.46
N ARG A 346 19.34 1.86 2.46
CA ARG A 346 20.59 1.14 2.72
C ARG A 346 20.62 0.56 4.12
N ALA A 347 20.13 1.30 5.11
CA ALA A 347 20.08 0.82 6.49
C ALA A 347 19.19 -0.40 6.63
N LEU A 348 18.04 -0.42 5.93
CA LEU A 348 17.18 -1.60 5.88
C LEU A 348 17.88 -2.80 5.22
N LEU A 349 18.57 -2.57 4.11
CA LEU A 349 19.32 -3.62 3.41
C LEU A 349 20.45 -4.22 4.25
N ASN A 350 21.06 -3.42 5.10
CA ASN A 350 22.15 -3.85 5.99
C ASN A 350 21.63 -4.43 7.32
N CYS A 351 20.34 -4.39 7.57
CA CYS A 351 19.72 -4.92 8.77
C CYS A 351 19.42 -6.41 8.59
N ASP A 352 19.82 -7.23 9.57
CA ASP A 352 19.57 -8.69 9.54
C ASP A 352 18.16 -9.05 9.97
N GLY A 353 17.41 -8.12 10.53
CA GLY A 353 16.03 -8.32 10.95
C GLY A 353 15.05 -8.38 9.78
N PHE A 354 13.78 -8.59 10.12
CA PHE A 354 12.70 -8.57 9.12
C PHE A 354 12.34 -7.13 8.77
N THR A 355 12.54 -6.75 7.51
CA THR A 355 12.36 -5.38 7.03
C THR A 355 11.16 -5.27 6.09
N VAL A 356 10.29 -4.31 6.35
CA VAL A 356 9.08 -4.05 5.56
C VAL A 356 9.07 -2.60 5.10
N VAL A 357 8.89 -2.41 3.79
CA VAL A 357 8.66 -1.10 3.18
C VAL A 357 7.18 -0.99 2.87
N GLY A 358 6.51 0.02 3.40
CA GLY A 358 5.08 0.25 3.20
C GLY A 358 4.79 1.58 2.52
N GLY A 359 3.78 1.57 1.65
CA GLY A 359 3.32 2.76 0.95
C GLY A 359 3.91 2.96 -0.44
N GLY A 360 3.10 3.56 -1.32
CA GLY A 360 3.47 3.76 -2.72
C GLY A 360 4.68 4.67 -2.90
N ASP A 361 4.78 5.74 -2.11
CA ASP A 361 5.88 6.69 -2.20
C ASP A 361 7.22 6.06 -1.78
N SER A 362 7.21 5.24 -0.75
CA SER A 362 8.41 4.53 -0.29
C SER A 362 8.86 3.47 -1.28
N ALA A 363 7.92 2.69 -1.82
CA ALA A 363 8.20 1.70 -2.84
C ALA A 363 8.73 2.35 -4.12
N ALA A 364 8.13 3.47 -4.54
CA ALA A 364 8.60 4.24 -5.69
C ALA A 364 10.01 4.80 -5.46
N ALA A 365 10.29 5.31 -4.27
CA ALA A 365 11.62 5.82 -3.91
C ALA A 365 12.67 4.70 -3.98
N VAL A 366 12.37 3.52 -3.48
CA VAL A 366 13.27 2.36 -3.56
C VAL A 366 13.63 2.04 -5.02
N ARG A 367 12.62 1.97 -5.90
CA ARG A 367 12.83 1.72 -7.33
C ARG A 367 13.60 2.83 -8.02
N ASN A 368 13.18 4.08 -7.82
CA ASN A 368 13.76 5.24 -8.50
C ASN A 368 15.20 5.53 -8.07
N LEU A 369 15.57 5.12 -6.85
CA LEU A 369 16.94 5.26 -6.35
C LEU A 369 17.84 4.07 -6.74
N GLY A 370 17.30 3.09 -7.48
CA GLY A 370 18.05 1.99 -8.03
C GLY A 370 18.30 0.82 -7.07
N PHE A 371 17.53 0.72 -5.99
CA PHE A 371 17.62 -0.42 -5.07
C PHE A 371 16.83 -1.62 -5.60
N ASP A 372 17.33 -2.82 -5.31
CA ASP A 372 16.63 -4.07 -5.63
C ASP A 372 15.46 -4.28 -4.66
N GLU A 373 14.24 -4.25 -5.18
CA GLU A 373 13.02 -4.48 -4.40
C GLU A 373 13.02 -5.83 -3.68
N ASN A 374 13.63 -6.85 -4.29
CA ASN A 374 13.67 -8.21 -3.74
C ASN A 374 14.66 -8.37 -2.59
N ALA A 375 15.51 -7.40 -2.36
CA ALA A 375 16.50 -7.42 -1.27
C ALA A 375 15.91 -7.04 0.09
N PHE A 376 14.72 -6.45 0.11
CA PHE A 376 13.99 -6.16 1.35
C PHE A 376 13.18 -7.39 1.80
N GLY A 377 12.88 -7.48 3.09
CA GLY A 377 12.07 -8.57 3.62
C GLY A 377 10.67 -8.61 2.99
N HIS A 378 10.06 -7.45 2.80
CA HIS A 378 8.79 -7.32 2.09
C HIS A 378 8.57 -5.86 1.66
N ILE A 379 8.01 -5.67 0.47
CA ILE A 379 7.47 -4.38 0.03
C ILE A 379 5.96 -4.53 -0.11
N SER A 380 5.21 -3.82 0.74
CA SER A 380 3.75 -3.92 0.75
C SER A 380 3.14 -3.22 -0.46
N THR A 381 2.22 -3.89 -1.13
CA THR A 381 1.43 -3.34 -2.22
C THR A 381 0.11 -2.72 -1.74
N GLY A 382 -0.19 -2.83 -0.45
CA GLY A 382 -1.50 -2.52 0.12
C GLY A 382 -1.81 -1.03 0.29
N GLY A 383 -0.82 -0.16 0.21
CA GLY A 383 -1.03 1.29 0.35
C GLY A 383 -1.81 1.66 1.61
N GLY A 384 -2.99 2.28 1.42
CA GLY A 384 -3.87 2.70 2.51
C GLY A 384 -4.39 1.55 3.37
N ALA A 385 -4.58 0.37 2.79
CA ALA A 385 -5.06 -0.80 3.54
C ALA A 385 -4.03 -1.24 4.59
N SER A 386 -2.73 -1.26 4.22
CA SER A 386 -1.66 -1.59 5.17
C SER A 386 -1.60 -0.61 6.33
N LEU A 387 -1.68 0.69 6.04
CA LEU A 387 -1.67 1.71 7.09
C LEU A 387 -2.89 1.61 8.01
N GLU A 388 -4.09 1.44 7.47
CA GLU A 388 -5.29 1.27 8.28
C GLU A 388 -5.24 0.03 9.17
N TYR A 389 -4.63 -1.05 8.70
CA TYR A 389 -4.38 -2.22 9.54
C TYR A 389 -3.44 -1.89 10.71
N LEU A 390 -2.35 -1.17 10.43
CA LEU A 390 -1.39 -0.73 11.46
C LEU A 390 -1.98 0.29 12.43
N GLU A 391 -3.04 0.99 12.04
CA GLU A 391 -3.82 1.89 12.90
C GLU A 391 -4.75 1.13 13.87
N GLY A 392 -4.77 -0.20 13.80
CA GLY A 392 -5.63 -1.04 14.64
C GLY A 392 -7.06 -1.18 14.13
N LYS A 393 -7.35 -0.72 12.93
CA LYS A 393 -8.71 -0.81 12.35
C LYS A 393 -9.01 -2.22 11.84
N THR A 394 -10.27 -2.63 11.97
CA THR A 394 -10.78 -3.83 11.32
C THR A 394 -11.04 -3.52 9.85
N LEU A 395 -10.41 -4.24 8.94
CA LEU A 395 -10.60 -4.05 7.51
C LEU A 395 -11.78 -4.90 7.00
N PRO A 396 -12.81 -4.28 6.39
CA PRO A 396 -14.03 -5.00 6.01
C PRO A 396 -13.79 -6.24 5.12
N GLY A 397 -12.92 -6.11 4.13
CA GLY A 397 -12.62 -7.21 3.21
C GLY A 397 -11.86 -8.36 3.85
N LEU A 398 -11.06 -8.10 4.89
CA LEU A 398 -10.40 -9.16 5.66
C LEU A 398 -11.37 -9.83 6.61
N ALA A 399 -12.21 -9.05 7.30
CA ALA A 399 -13.25 -9.58 8.18
C ALA A 399 -14.19 -10.51 7.41
N ALA A 400 -14.55 -10.16 6.18
CA ALA A 400 -15.39 -10.98 5.32
C ALA A 400 -14.76 -12.34 4.97
N LEU A 401 -13.43 -12.42 4.90
CA LEU A 401 -12.70 -13.66 4.64
C LEU A 401 -12.51 -14.53 5.88
N GLU A 402 -12.63 -13.95 7.07
CA GLU A 402 -12.51 -14.67 8.34
C GLU A 402 -13.76 -15.46 8.71
N ASN A 403 -14.92 -15.08 8.22
CA ASN A 403 -16.23 -15.63 8.62
C ASN A 403 -16.60 -16.95 7.90
#